data_1514350b299548febd934e8589f94b0d
#
_entry.id   1514350b299548febd934e8589f94b0d
#
_cell.length_a   1.000
_cell.length_b   1.000
_cell.length_c   1.000
_cell.angle_alpha   90.00
_cell.angle_beta   90.00
_cell.angle_gamma   90.00
#
_symmetry.space_group_name_H-M   'P 1'
#
loop_
_entity.id
_entity.type
_entity.pdbx_description
1 polymer ?
#
loop_
_entity_poly.entity_id
_entity_poly.type
_entity_poly.pdbx_seq_one_letter_code
_entity_poly.pdbx_strand_id
1 'polypeptide(L)'
;MSYEVNTDLEAAPPPSASSSLFGRLVDGLNAAGSLVIGAVMLLMCADVLMRDLFNHPLDGVAEMVAASIIVIVFLQLPSTLRHGRMSRADLFIDPFIKRRPVAGHLLNSVFSLAGIFACGVIAYATWPLLAKAWRDNEFFGIEGVFTMPVWPMRAVVFLGAALAAVQYALMVLQDLKRVSEGPAA
;
A
#
# COMPACT_ATOMS: atom_id res chain seq x y z
N MET A 1 29.93 -23.46 -27.10
CA MET A 1 28.58 -22.92 -27.20
C MET A 1 28.37 -22.10 -25.93
N SER A 2 28.88 -20.85 -25.97
CA SER A 2 28.96 -19.95 -24.84
C SER A 2 27.59 -19.28 -24.71
N TYR A 3 26.89 -19.55 -23.61
CA TYR A 3 25.71 -18.76 -23.21
C TYR A 3 26.22 -17.38 -22.74
N GLU A 4 26.15 -16.40 -23.60
CA GLU A 4 26.16 -15.00 -23.18
C GLU A 4 24.90 -14.80 -22.36
N VAL A 5 25.08 -14.73 -21.05
CA VAL A 5 24.05 -14.22 -20.13
C VAL A 5 23.86 -12.76 -20.52
N ASN A 6 22.79 -12.51 -21.25
CA ASN A 6 22.36 -11.17 -21.62
C ASN A 6 22.05 -10.41 -20.33
N THR A 7 23.03 -9.66 -19.84
CA THR A 7 22.95 -8.84 -18.61
C THR A 7 22.10 -7.57 -18.84
N ASP A 8 21.45 -7.49 -19.97
CA ASP A 8 20.45 -6.45 -20.29
C ASP A 8 19.07 -6.82 -19.69
N LEU A 9 19.07 -7.26 -18.43
CA LEU A 9 17.94 -6.95 -17.56
C LEU A 9 18.01 -5.44 -17.34
N GLU A 10 17.64 -4.74 -18.38
CA GLU A 10 17.41 -3.32 -18.44
C GLU A 10 16.58 -2.97 -17.21
N ALA A 11 17.30 -2.49 -16.21
CA ALA A 11 16.67 -1.93 -15.01
C ALA A 11 15.66 -0.92 -15.55
N ALA A 12 14.37 -1.19 -15.37
CA ALA A 12 13.31 -0.31 -15.79
C ALA A 12 13.73 1.11 -15.37
N PRO A 13 13.72 2.10 -16.28
CA PRO A 13 14.21 3.43 -15.97
C PRO A 13 13.54 3.89 -14.70
N PRO A 14 14.29 4.46 -13.74
CA PRO A 14 13.69 4.91 -12.49
C PRO A 14 12.51 5.81 -12.86
N PRO A 15 11.33 5.62 -12.28
CA PRO A 15 10.16 6.41 -12.61
C PRO A 15 10.59 7.87 -12.49
N SER A 16 10.38 8.62 -13.55
CA SER A 16 10.73 10.03 -13.63
C SER A 16 10.33 10.67 -12.31
N ALA A 17 11.32 11.10 -11.54
CA ALA A 17 11.12 11.71 -10.25
C ALA A 17 10.30 12.99 -10.45
N SER A 18 9.00 12.85 -10.53
CA SER A 18 8.12 13.96 -10.29
C SER A 18 8.38 14.32 -8.83
N SER A 19 9.19 15.35 -8.63
CA SER A 19 9.51 15.96 -7.34
C SER A 19 8.29 16.67 -6.75
N SER A 20 7.10 16.08 -6.96
CA SER A 20 5.87 16.53 -6.35
C SER A 20 5.95 16.19 -4.86
N LEU A 21 5.53 17.12 -4.04
CA LEU A 21 5.41 16.95 -2.58
C LEU A 21 4.67 15.67 -2.23
N PHE A 22 3.69 15.31 -3.05
CA PHE A 22 2.94 14.05 -2.99
C PHE A 22 3.84 12.81 -3.13
N GLY A 23 4.80 12.84 -4.07
CA GLY A 23 5.75 11.74 -4.24
C GLY A 23 6.59 11.48 -3.00
N ARG A 24 7.14 12.54 -2.42
CA ARG A 24 7.94 12.45 -1.17
C ARG A 24 7.12 11.93 0.00
N LEU A 25 5.85 12.31 0.09
CA LEU A 25 4.95 11.84 1.13
C LEU A 25 4.68 10.34 0.99
N VAL A 26 4.39 9.86 -0.22
CA VAL A 26 4.19 8.43 -0.50
C VAL A 26 5.45 7.62 -0.22
N ASP A 27 6.63 8.12 -0.62
CA ASP A 27 7.91 7.45 -0.37
C ASP A 27 8.25 7.44 1.13
N GLY A 28 7.94 8.51 1.86
CA GLY A 28 8.06 8.58 3.32
C GLY A 28 7.16 7.57 4.05
N LEU A 29 5.92 7.42 3.61
CA LEU A 29 4.99 6.41 4.16
C LEU A 29 5.49 4.99 3.89
N ASN A 30 6.03 4.73 2.70
CA ASN A 30 6.62 3.44 2.38
C ASN A 30 7.83 3.13 3.26
N ALA A 31 8.71 4.10 3.50
CA ALA A 31 9.84 3.96 4.43
C ALA A 31 9.35 3.70 5.86
N ALA A 32 8.32 4.42 6.32
CA ALA A 32 7.71 4.17 7.63
C ALA A 32 7.13 2.76 7.73
N GLY A 33 6.43 2.27 6.68
CA GLY A 33 5.93 0.90 6.61
C GLY A 33 7.04 -0.14 6.73
N SER A 34 8.18 0.07 6.05
CA SER A 34 9.34 -0.81 6.14
C SER A 34 9.97 -0.81 7.54
N LEU A 35 9.99 0.33 8.21
CA LEU A 35 10.48 0.44 9.59
C LEU A 35 9.55 -0.32 10.56
N VAL A 36 8.23 -0.25 10.36
CA VAL A 36 7.27 -1.03 11.15
C VAL A 36 7.49 -2.53 10.95
N ILE A 37 7.78 -3.01 9.74
CA ILE A 37 8.13 -4.42 9.49
C ILE A 37 9.33 -4.82 10.33
N GLY A 38 10.42 -4.04 10.33
CA GLY A 38 11.60 -4.29 11.13
C GLY A 38 11.29 -4.34 12.63
N ALA A 39 10.46 -3.41 13.11
CA ALA A 39 10.05 -3.37 14.51
C ALA A 39 9.23 -4.61 14.91
N VAL A 40 8.30 -5.06 14.05
CA VAL A 40 7.52 -6.29 14.28
C VAL A 40 8.40 -7.52 14.29
N MET A 41 9.38 -7.61 13.39
CA MET A 41 10.35 -8.71 13.41
C MET A 41 11.14 -8.77 14.71
N LEU A 42 11.62 -7.62 15.19
CA LEU A 42 12.33 -7.54 16.47
C LEU A 42 11.43 -7.91 17.65
N LEU A 43 10.18 -7.46 17.62
CA LEU A 43 9.19 -7.80 18.66
C LEU A 43 8.94 -9.31 18.71
N MET A 44 8.75 -9.97 17.56
CA MET A 44 8.56 -11.41 17.49
C MET A 44 9.79 -12.19 17.96
N CYS A 45 10.99 -11.74 17.58
CA CYS A 45 12.23 -12.34 18.06
C CYS A 45 12.36 -12.19 19.58
N ALA A 46 12.02 -11.03 20.13
CA ALA A 46 12.06 -10.80 21.58
C ALA A 46 11.05 -11.70 22.33
N ASP A 47 9.83 -11.86 21.79
CA ASP A 47 8.83 -12.76 22.38
C ASP A 47 9.32 -14.21 22.44
N VAL A 48 9.90 -14.71 21.35
CA VAL A 48 10.44 -16.07 21.28
C VAL A 48 11.60 -16.24 22.31
N LEU A 49 12.51 -15.28 22.38
CA LEU A 49 13.61 -15.33 23.35
C LEU A 49 13.12 -15.30 24.80
N MET A 50 12.14 -14.45 25.10
CA MET A 50 11.55 -14.38 26.44
C MET A 50 10.83 -15.68 26.80
N ARG A 51 10.16 -16.30 25.85
CA ARG A 51 9.49 -17.59 26.05
C ARG A 51 10.49 -18.73 26.31
N ASP A 52 11.56 -18.79 25.50
CA ASP A 52 12.53 -19.91 25.59
C ASP A 52 13.49 -19.77 26.75
N LEU A 53 13.98 -18.55 27.07
CA LEU A 53 14.98 -18.32 28.11
C LEU A 53 14.35 -18.11 29.49
N PHE A 54 13.24 -17.42 29.57
CA PHE A 54 12.62 -17.02 30.83
C PHE A 54 11.30 -17.71 31.12
N ASN A 55 10.80 -18.55 30.17
CA ASN A 55 9.51 -19.23 30.26
C ASN A 55 8.34 -18.23 30.54
N HIS A 56 8.50 -16.99 30.09
CA HIS A 56 7.54 -15.90 30.27
C HIS A 56 7.32 -15.20 28.92
N PRO A 57 6.25 -15.54 28.18
CA PRO A 57 5.91 -14.88 26.92
C PRO A 57 5.54 -13.42 27.17
N LEU A 58 5.75 -12.55 26.18
CA LEU A 58 5.30 -11.17 26.21
C LEU A 58 3.80 -11.12 25.94
N ASP A 59 3.06 -10.44 26.83
CA ASP A 59 1.62 -10.27 26.66
C ASP A 59 1.28 -9.32 25.50
N GLY A 60 0.26 -9.67 24.69
CA GLY A 60 -0.26 -8.80 23.65
C GLY A 60 0.55 -8.77 22.36
N VAL A 61 1.58 -9.62 22.18
CA VAL A 61 2.39 -9.65 20.94
C VAL A 61 1.52 -10.02 19.73
N ALA A 62 0.64 -11.01 19.88
CA ALA A 62 -0.23 -11.45 18.79
C ALA A 62 -1.15 -10.30 18.31
N GLU A 63 -1.69 -9.53 19.23
CA GLU A 63 -2.53 -8.37 18.97
C GLU A 63 -1.75 -7.25 18.29
N MET A 64 -0.53 -6.95 18.78
CA MET A 64 0.34 -5.95 18.16
C MET A 64 0.74 -6.34 16.74
N VAL A 65 1.07 -7.62 16.50
CA VAL A 65 1.39 -8.12 15.16
C VAL A 65 0.19 -8.00 14.23
N ALA A 66 -0.99 -8.43 14.67
CA ALA A 66 -2.21 -8.33 13.86
C ALA A 66 -2.54 -6.89 13.48
N ALA A 67 -2.46 -5.95 14.43
CA ALA A 67 -2.64 -4.53 14.17
C ALA A 67 -1.59 -3.96 13.21
N SER A 68 -0.32 -4.36 13.38
CA SER A 68 0.79 -3.90 12.55
C SER A 68 0.67 -4.34 11.09
N ILE A 69 0.14 -5.53 10.81
CA ILE A 69 -0.09 -6.01 9.43
C ILE A 69 -1.01 -5.04 8.69
N ILE A 70 -2.10 -4.62 9.31
CA ILE A 70 -3.04 -3.66 8.70
C ILE A 70 -2.33 -2.32 8.43
N VAL A 71 -1.59 -1.82 9.41
CA VAL A 71 -0.82 -0.57 9.29
C VAL A 71 0.18 -0.66 8.14
N ILE A 72 0.98 -1.72 8.05
CA ILE A 72 1.97 -1.94 7.01
C ILE A 72 1.32 -1.92 5.62
N VAL A 73 0.22 -2.65 5.45
CA VAL A 73 -0.49 -2.72 4.15
C VAL A 73 -0.93 -1.34 3.71
N PHE A 74 -1.59 -0.57 4.57
CA PHE A 74 -2.12 0.75 4.20
C PHE A 74 -1.03 1.82 4.05
N LEU A 75 0.11 1.71 4.74
CA LEU A 75 1.25 2.60 4.52
C LEU A 75 1.92 2.37 3.15
N GLN A 76 2.02 1.12 2.72
CA GLN A 76 2.74 0.76 1.49
C GLN A 76 1.86 0.73 0.25
N LEU A 77 0.52 0.67 0.40
CA LEU A 77 -0.42 0.60 -0.71
C LEU A 77 -0.24 1.74 -1.73
N PRO A 78 -0.17 3.03 -1.34
CA PRO A 78 -0.01 4.12 -2.31
C PRO A 78 1.31 4.04 -3.08
N SER A 79 2.39 3.60 -2.43
CA SER A 79 3.70 3.43 -3.06
C SER A 79 3.70 2.28 -4.06
N THR A 80 3.07 1.16 -3.73
CA THR A 80 2.92 0.01 -4.62
C THR A 80 2.18 0.39 -5.90
N LEU A 81 1.11 1.17 -5.78
CA LEU A 81 0.36 1.68 -6.92
C LEU A 81 1.21 2.60 -7.81
N ARG A 82 1.95 3.54 -7.18
CA ARG A 82 2.78 4.50 -7.90
C ARG A 82 3.90 3.85 -8.71
N HIS A 83 4.51 2.80 -8.19
CA HIS A 83 5.60 2.10 -8.87
C HIS A 83 5.14 1.04 -9.88
N GLY A 84 3.85 0.96 -10.18
CA GLY A 84 3.32 0.00 -11.16
C GLY A 84 3.55 -1.46 -10.76
N ARG A 85 3.78 -1.75 -9.49
CA ARG A 85 4.07 -3.11 -9.00
C ARG A 85 2.83 -4.01 -8.93
N MET A 86 1.69 -3.59 -9.47
CA MET A 86 0.52 -4.44 -9.67
C MET A 86 0.68 -5.33 -10.92
N SER A 87 1.79 -6.06 -10.99
CA SER A 87 2.25 -6.78 -12.18
C SER A 87 1.31 -7.90 -12.67
N ARG A 88 0.23 -8.22 -11.98
CA ARG A 88 -0.72 -9.23 -12.47
C ARG A 88 -1.70 -8.70 -13.51
N ALA A 89 -2.12 -7.44 -13.38
CA ALA A 89 -2.98 -6.81 -14.38
C ALA A 89 -2.18 -6.46 -15.64
N ASP A 90 -0.95 -5.99 -15.49
CA ASP A 90 -0.09 -5.57 -16.58
C ASP A 90 0.24 -6.75 -17.52
N LEU A 91 0.46 -7.97 -17.02
CA LEU A 91 0.70 -9.17 -17.83
C LEU A 91 -0.45 -9.49 -18.80
N PHE A 92 -1.70 -9.15 -18.45
CA PHE A 92 -2.84 -9.33 -19.33
C PHE A 92 -3.14 -8.10 -20.19
N ILE A 93 -2.85 -6.92 -19.68
CA ILE A 93 -3.15 -5.64 -20.31
C ILE A 93 -2.09 -5.27 -21.36
N ASP A 94 -0.81 -5.54 -21.11
CA ASP A 94 0.30 -5.24 -22.03
C ASP A 94 0.15 -5.86 -23.44
N PRO A 95 -0.15 -7.16 -23.61
CA PRO A 95 -0.37 -7.72 -24.94
C PRO A 95 -1.64 -7.17 -25.60
N PHE A 96 -2.61 -6.70 -24.79
CA PHE A 96 -3.84 -6.11 -25.31
C PHE A 96 -3.63 -4.65 -25.76
N ILE A 97 -2.83 -3.88 -25.01
CA ILE A 97 -2.42 -2.53 -25.40
C ILE A 97 -1.63 -2.56 -26.71
N LYS A 98 -0.72 -3.55 -26.89
CA LYS A 98 0.04 -3.71 -28.13
C LYS A 98 -0.83 -3.99 -29.36
N ARG A 99 -1.97 -4.65 -29.19
CA ARG A 99 -2.91 -4.96 -30.30
C ARG A 99 -3.95 -3.87 -30.55
N ARG A 100 -4.43 -3.19 -29.49
CA ARG A 100 -5.44 -2.13 -29.56
C ARG A 100 -5.17 -1.10 -28.46
N PRO A 101 -4.33 -0.09 -28.72
CA PRO A 101 -3.88 0.85 -27.68
C PRO A 101 -5.03 1.59 -26.99
N VAL A 102 -6.02 2.08 -27.75
CA VAL A 102 -7.17 2.81 -27.21
C VAL A 102 -8.02 1.92 -26.27
N ALA A 103 -8.28 0.68 -26.67
CA ALA A 103 -9.07 -0.25 -25.87
C ALA A 103 -8.30 -0.69 -24.59
N GLY A 104 -6.98 -0.84 -24.68
CA GLY A 104 -6.13 -1.17 -23.53
C GLY A 104 -6.11 -0.07 -22.47
N HIS A 105 -5.93 1.18 -22.87
CA HIS A 105 -5.99 2.33 -21.94
C HIS A 105 -7.37 2.52 -21.35
N LEU A 106 -8.44 2.29 -22.13
CA LEU A 106 -9.79 2.34 -21.59
C LEU A 106 -10.04 1.25 -20.54
N LEU A 107 -9.57 0.02 -20.78
CA LEU A 107 -9.67 -1.07 -19.83
C LEU A 107 -8.91 -0.75 -18.54
N ASN A 108 -7.69 -0.23 -18.65
CA ASN A 108 -6.89 0.19 -17.50
C ASN A 108 -7.59 1.30 -16.69
N SER A 109 -8.22 2.27 -17.37
CA SER A 109 -9.02 3.30 -16.72
C SER A 109 -10.22 2.74 -15.95
N VAL A 110 -10.89 1.71 -16.47
CA VAL A 110 -12.01 1.04 -15.78
C VAL A 110 -11.53 0.35 -14.50
N PHE A 111 -10.39 -0.36 -14.53
CA PHE A 111 -9.81 -0.98 -13.34
C PHE A 111 -9.37 0.07 -12.31
N SER A 112 -8.76 1.16 -12.77
CA SER A 112 -8.36 2.26 -11.89
C SER A 112 -9.59 2.95 -11.26
N LEU A 113 -10.70 3.09 -12.01
CA LEU A 113 -11.96 3.62 -11.47
C LEU A 113 -12.56 2.71 -10.39
N ALA A 114 -12.51 1.38 -10.60
CA ALA A 114 -12.91 0.43 -9.58
C ALA A 114 -12.02 0.53 -8.32
N GLY A 115 -10.72 0.77 -8.50
CA GLY A 115 -9.77 1.05 -7.41
C GLY A 115 -10.11 2.32 -6.63
N ILE A 116 -10.46 3.42 -7.33
CA ILE A 116 -10.95 4.66 -6.69
C ILE A 116 -12.18 4.38 -5.85
N PHE A 117 -13.16 3.66 -6.43
CA PHE A 117 -14.39 3.33 -5.74
C PHE A 117 -14.13 2.50 -4.47
N ALA A 118 -13.34 1.43 -4.57
CA ALA A 118 -13.01 0.58 -3.45
C ALA A 118 -12.28 1.33 -2.32
N CYS A 119 -11.21 2.07 -2.66
CA CYS A 119 -10.46 2.87 -1.68
C CYS A 119 -11.30 4.01 -1.10
N GLY A 120 -12.16 4.63 -1.91
CA GLY A 120 -13.09 5.67 -1.48
C GLY A 120 -14.12 5.15 -0.47
N VAL A 121 -14.69 3.97 -0.72
CA VAL A 121 -15.62 3.31 0.21
C VAL A 121 -14.92 2.98 1.54
N ILE A 122 -13.69 2.45 1.48
CA ILE A 122 -12.91 2.17 2.70
C ILE A 122 -12.65 3.45 3.49
N ALA A 123 -12.20 4.51 2.83
CA ALA A 123 -11.95 5.79 3.49
C ALA A 123 -13.24 6.37 4.10
N TYR A 124 -14.34 6.36 3.36
CA TYR A 124 -15.64 6.84 3.83
C TYR A 124 -16.16 6.04 5.03
N ALA A 125 -16.08 4.72 4.99
CA ALA A 125 -16.51 3.84 6.09
C ALA A 125 -15.60 3.98 7.33
N THR A 126 -14.31 4.23 7.13
CA THR A 126 -13.34 4.35 8.23
C THR A 126 -13.48 5.68 8.97
N TRP A 127 -13.95 6.75 8.32
CA TRP A 127 -14.09 8.07 8.94
C TRP A 127 -14.96 8.09 10.21
N PRO A 128 -16.21 7.60 10.21
CA PRO A 128 -17.04 7.58 11.44
C PRO A 128 -16.45 6.67 12.51
N LEU A 129 -15.80 5.57 12.12
CA LEU A 129 -15.13 4.66 13.05
C LEU A 129 -13.93 5.31 13.71
N LEU A 130 -13.15 6.11 12.97
CA LEU A 130 -12.03 6.88 13.52
C LEU A 130 -12.53 7.95 14.51
N ALA A 131 -13.58 8.68 14.13
CA ALA A 131 -14.18 9.70 15.00
C ALA A 131 -14.72 9.10 16.29
N LYS A 132 -15.32 7.92 16.22
CA LYS A 132 -15.81 7.18 17.37
C LYS A 132 -14.65 6.70 18.25
N ALA A 133 -13.63 6.06 17.68
CA ALA A 133 -12.46 5.58 18.42
C ALA A 133 -11.74 6.71 19.17
N TRP A 134 -11.73 7.92 18.59
CA TRP A 134 -11.16 9.10 19.25
C TRP A 134 -11.99 9.60 20.41
N ARG A 135 -13.32 9.61 20.28
CA ARG A 135 -14.23 10.11 21.34
C ARG A 135 -14.36 9.15 22.50
N ASP A 136 -14.49 7.86 22.19
CA ASP A 136 -14.81 6.83 23.18
C ASP A 136 -13.54 6.19 23.77
N ASN A 137 -12.33 6.62 23.31
CA ASN A 137 -11.05 6.02 23.69
C ASN A 137 -11.07 4.49 23.55
N GLU A 138 -11.58 3.98 22.42
CA GLU A 138 -11.65 2.55 22.18
C GLU A 138 -10.25 1.91 22.24
N PHE A 139 -10.14 0.79 22.95
CA PHE A 139 -8.92 0.01 23.11
C PHE A 139 -9.06 -1.34 22.38
N PHE A 140 -7.94 -1.83 21.89
CA PHE A 140 -7.80 -3.16 21.34
C PHE A 140 -6.92 -3.99 22.30
N GLY A 141 -7.31 -5.25 22.54
CA GLY A 141 -6.60 -6.16 23.46
C GLY A 141 -7.51 -6.67 24.58
N ILE A 142 -6.89 -7.34 25.56
CA ILE A 142 -7.55 -7.94 26.71
C ILE A 142 -7.39 -7.01 27.91
N GLU A 143 -8.52 -6.58 28.48
CA GLU A 143 -8.50 -5.74 29.69
C GLU A 143 -7.71 -6.40 30.83
N GLY A 144 -6.78 -5.66 31.41
CA GLY A 144 -5.94 -6.15 32.51
C GLY A 144 -4.66 -6.86 32.11
N VAL A 145 -4.46 -7.20 30.82
CA VAL A 145 -3.23 -7.82 30.31
C VAL A 145 -2.50 -6.85 29.37
N PHE A 146 -3.16 -6.44 28.28
CA PHE A 146 -2.61 -5.51 27.31
C PHE A 146 -3.71 -4.72 26.64
N THR A 147 -3.59 -3.40 26.63
CA THR A 147 -4.54 -2.50 25.96
C THR A 147 -3.79 -1.51 25.07
N MET A 148 -4.17 -1.43 23.80
CA MET A 148 -3.64 -0.47 22.84
C MET A 148 -4.76 0.39 22.25
N PRO A 149 -4.60 1.73 22.15
CA PRO A 149 -5.62 2.57 21.56
C PRO A 149 -5.81 2.23 20.08
N VAL A 150 -7.07 2.16 19.64
CA VAL A 150 -7.42 1.76 18.24
C VAL A 150 -7.29 2.92 17.26
N TRP A 151 -7.40 4.16 17.74
CA TRP A 151 -7.45 5.35 16.89
C TRP A 151 -6.22 5.53 15.95
N PRO A 152 -4.95 5.24 16.35
CA PRO A 152 -3.81 5.42 15.45
C PRO A 152 -3.88 4.47 14.26
N MET A 153 -4.29 3.21 14.50
CA MET A 153 -4.46 2.21 13.47
C MET A 153 -5.53 2.63 12.46
N ARG A 154 -6.69 3.10 12.93
CA ARG A 154 -7.77 3.60 12.06
C ARG A 154 -7.35 4.86 11.28
N ALA A 155 -6.54 5.74 11.89
CA ALA A 155 -6.01 6.91 11.23
C ALA A 155 -5.08 6.53 10.06
N VAL A 156 -4.21 5.54 10.24
CA VAL A 156 -3.34 5.04 9.17
C VAL A 156 -4.15 4.40 8.05
N VAL A 157 -5.16 3.59 8.36
CA VAL A 157 -6.08 3.00 7.36
C VAL A 157 -6.76 4.08 6.54
N PHE A 158 -7.30 5.11 7.20
CA PHE A 158 -7.94 6.24 6.53
C PHE A 158 -6.98 7.00 5.61
N LEU A 159 -5.80 7.37 6.12
CA LEU A 159 -4.78 8.08 5.33
C LEU A 159 -4.28 7.25 4.15
N GLY A 160 -3.97 5.97 4.38
CA GLY A 160 -3.51 5.06 3.33
C GLY A 160 -4.55 4.86 2.23
N ALA A 161 -5.81 4.64 2.60
CA ALA A 161 -6.92 4.51 1.64
C ALA A 161 -7.17 5.80 0.86
N ALA A 162 -7.14 6.97 1.52
CA ALA A 162 -7.32 8.26 0.87
C ALA A 162 -6.19 8.54 -0.14
N LEU A 163 -4.94 8.31 0.24
CA LEU A 163 -3.78 8.48 -0.66
C LEU A 163 -3.79 7.49 -1.82
N ALA A 164 -4.21 6.24 -1.59
CA ALA A 164 -4.39 5.26 -2.64
C ALA A 164 -5.48 5.68 -3.64
N ALA A 165 -6.61 6.21 -3.16
CA ALA A 165 -7.67 6.73 -4.01
C ALA A 165 -7.16 7.91 -4.88
N VAL A 166 -6.38 8.83 -4.30
CA VAL A 166 -5.75 9.92 -5.05
C VAL A 166 -4.78 9.38 -6.10
N GLN A 167 -3.97 8.37 -5.76
CA GLN A 167 -3.04 7.75 -6.71
C GLN A 167 -3.77 7.10 -7.88
N TYR A 168 -4.85 6.36 -7.63
CA TYR A 168 -5.70 5.82 -8.70
C TYR A 168 -6.32 6.93 -9.57
N ALA A 169 -6.78 8.02 -8.97
CA ALA A 169 -7.30 9.17 -9.72
C ALA A 169 -6.24 9.78 -10.65
N LEU A 170 -5.00 9.92 -10.17
CA LEU A 170 -3.89 10.39 -10.99
C LEU A 170 -3.59 9.44 -12.15
N MET A 171 -3.66 8.12 -11.94
CA MET A 171 -3.50 7.12 -13.00
C MET A 171 -4.59 7.25 -14.07
N VAL A 172 -5.86 7.38 -13.68
CA VAL A 172 -6.98 7.60 -14.62
C VAL A 172 -6.75 8.86 -15.46
N LEU A 173 -6.35 9.96 -14.82
CA LEU A 173 -6.06 11.21 -15.52
C LEU A 173 -4.93 11.07 -16.54
N GLN A 174 -3.90 10.29 -16.22
CA GLN A 174 -2.78 10.02 -17.14
C GLN A 174 -3.23 9.17 -18.33
N ASP A 175 -4.01 8.12 -18.09
CA ASP A 175 -4.53 7.26 -19.14
C ASP A 175 -5.46 8.02 -20.09
N LEU A 176 -6.35 8.84 -19.55
CA LEU A 176 -7.24 9.70 -20.35
C LEU A 176 -6.47 10.70 -21.22
N LYS A 177 -5.39 11.30 -20.69
CA LYS A 177 -4.53 12.19 -21.50
C LYS A 177 -3.88 11.44 -22.65
N ARG A 178 -3.36 10.24 -22.40
CA ARG A 178 -2.75 9.40 -23.45
C ARG A 178 -3.74 9.02 -24.55
N VAL A 179 -5.00 8.76 -24.18
CA VAL A 179 -6.07 8.50 -25.15
C VAL A 179 -6.41 9.76 -25.97
N SER A 180 -6.39 10.94 -25.34
CA SER A 180 -6.70 12.22 -25.99
C SER A 180 -5.58 12.72 -26.92
N GLU A 181 -4.33 12.42 -26.60
CA GLU A 181 -3.16 12.84 -27.41
C GLU A 181 -2.95 11.98 -28.68
N GLY A 182 -3.69 10.87 -28.82
CA GLY A 182 -3.61 9.94 -29.94
C GLY A 182 -2.32 9.11 -29.92
N PRO A 183 -2.25 8.01 -30.69
CA PRO A 183 -1.00 7.30 -30.87
C PRO A 183 -0.02 8.24 -31.58
N ALA A 184 1.06 8.62 -30.88
CA ALA A 184 2.17 9.33 -31.51
C ALA A 184 2.63 8.49 -32.71
N ALA A 185 2.56 9.08 -33.91
CA ALA A 185 2.92 8.50 -35.18
C ALA A 185 4.45 8.26 -35.22
#